data_62aaced49772478c0ea5eea0f2109799
#
_entry.id   62aaced49772478c0ea5eea0f2109799
#
_cell.length_a   1.000
_cell.length_b   1.000
_cell.length_c   1.000
_cell.angle_alpha   90.00
_cell.angle_beta   90.00
_cell.angle_gamma   90.00
#
_symmetry.space_group_name_H-M   'P 1'
#
loop_
_entity.id
_entity.type
_entity.pdbx_description
1 polymer ?
#
loop_
_entity_poly.entity_id
_entity_poly.type
_entity_poly.pdbx_seq_one_letter_code
_entity_poly.pdbx_strand_id
1 'polypeptide(L)'
;MENDETMIPDKDVSVFKTPKGINEDIVREISAIKGEPEWMLEYRLKALDCFLKKPMPTWGVDLSRVDFDEYTYYIRPSDKQTNKWEEVPETIKDTFDKLGIPEAEQKYLSGVTTQYESEVVYHNMLKEVQEKGVIFLDIDSGLREYPELFKKYFDTVIPYNDNKFSALNGAVWSGGSFIYVPPGVKLEKPLQSYFRINSEQMGQFERTLIIVDKGSDIHYVEGCTAPNYSKDSLHTGVVEIVVLEGAKCRYTTIQNWSNNILNLVTQRAKVYKNGQMEWVDGNIGSAVTMKYPTCVLMEEGAKGSCITISVA
;
A
#
# COMPACT_ATOMS: atom_id res chain seq x y z
N MET A 1 -21.12 -23.08 4.49
CA MET A 1 -20.03 -22.13 4.19
C MET A 1 -18.77 -22.83 4.64
N GLU A 2 -17.94 -23.28 3.72
CA GLU A 2 -16.60 -23.79 4.04
C GLU A 2 -15.87 -22.68 4.78
N ASN A 3 -15.19 -23.02 5.87
CA ASN A 3 -14.36 -22.08 6.60
C ASN A 3 -13.27 -21.60 5.63
N ASP A 4 -13.34 -20.35 5.24
CA ASP A 4 -12.27 -19.73 4.44
C ASP A 4 -11.01 -19.69 5.32
N GLU A 5 -10.06 -20.59 5.05
CA GLU A 5 -8.83 -20.72 5.81
C GLU A 5 -7.99 -19.42 5.83
N THR A 6 -8.22 -18.52 4.87
CA THR A 6 -7.54 -17.23 4.82
C THR A 6 -8.03 -16.25 5.89
N MET A 7 -9.22 -16.50 6.48
CA MET A 7 -9.80 -15.71 7.57
C MET A 7 -9.36 -16.18 8.96
N ILE A 8 -8.51 -17.20 9.04
CA ILE A 8 -7.96 -17.71 10.31
C ILE A 8 -6.64 -16.99 10.59
N PRO A 9 -6.40 -16.50 11.83
CA PRO A 9 -5.13 -15.91 12.21
C PRO A 9 -3.96 -16.88 12.09
N ASP A 10 -2.84 -16.42 11.53
CA ASP A 10 -1.60 -17.16 11.56
C ASP A 10 -0.94 -17.02 12.93
N LYS A 11 0.01 -17.90 13.23
CA LYS A 11 0.82 -17.78 14.44
C LYS A 11 1.65 -16.50 14.40
N ASP A 12 1.66 -15.75 15.49
CA ASP A 12 2.49 -14.55 15.63
C ASP A 12 3.99 -14.89 15.50
N VAL A 13 4.63 -14.29 14.52
CA VAL A 13 6.06 -14.50 14.20
C VAL A 13 6.86 -13.19 14.26
N SER A 14 6.27 -12.12 14.78
CA SER A 14 6.90 -10.79 14.80
C SER A 14 8.22 -10.79 15.59
N VAL A 15 9.25 -10.19 14.99
CA VAL A 15 10.57 -10.00 15.62
C VAL A 15 10.65 -8.66 16.36
N PHE A 16 9.77 -7.72 16.03
CA PHE A 16 9.67 -6.43 16.69
C PHE A 16 8.25 -5.86 16.59
N LYS A 17 7.80 -5.19 17.66
CA LYS A 17 6.53 -4.44 17.71
C LYS A 17 6.73 -3.14 18.48
N THR A 18 6.19 -2.03 17.96
CA THR A 18 6.08 -0.80 18.75
C THR A 18 5.01 -0.96 19.85
N PRO A 19 5.09 -0.19 20.95
CA PRO A 19 3.97 -0.03 21.86
C PRO A 19 2.72 0.49 21.14
N LYS A 20 1.56 0.36 21.78
CA LYS A 20 0.32 0.97 21.30
C LYS A 20 0.33 2.48 21.45
N GLY A 21 -0.51 3.13 20.64
CA GLY A 21 -0.65 4.58 20.59
C GLY A 21 0.32 5.22 19.62
N ILE A 22 0.05 6.48 19.25
CA ILE A 22 0.87 7.27 18.34
C ILE A 22 1.43 8.51 19.04
N ASN A 23 2.75 8.67 18.96
CA ASN A 23 3.46 9.83 19.48
C ASN A 23 4.77 10.04 18.72
N GLU A 24 5.50 11.09 19.09
CA GLU A 24 6.77 11.43 18.45
C GLU A 24 7.84 10.33 18.60
N ASP A 25 7.90 9.65 19.75
CA ASP A 25 8.89 8.60 20.01
C ASP A 25 8.66 7.39 19.07
N ILE A 26 7.40 6.98 18.89
CA ILE A 26 7.05 5.91 17.93
C ILE A 26 7.46 6.29 16.50
N VAL A 27 7.20 7.52 16.07
CA VAL A 27 7.57 7.99 14.72
C VAL A 27 9.08 8.00 14.53
N ARG A 28 9.84 8.46 15.53
CA ARG A 28 11.31 8.44 15.51
C ARG A 28 11.86 7.01 15.51
N GLU A 29 11.26 6.11 16.28
CA GLU A 29 11.65 4.71 16.32
C GLU A 29 11.45 4.01 14.97
N ILE A 30 10.28 4.21 14.32
CA ILE A 30 10.02 3.69 12.96
C ILE A 30 11.08 4.20 11.97
N SER A 31 11.35 5.51 11.96
CA SER A 31 12.35 6.10 11.06
C SER A 31 13.75 5.57 11.30
N ALA A 32 14.14 5.39 12.57
CA ALA A 32 15.45 4.84 12.96
C ALA A 32 15.59 3.37 12.53
N ILE A 33 14.57 2.53 12.76
CA ILE A 33 14.57 1.12 12.34
C ILE A 33 14.72 1.00 10.82
N LYS A 34 14.07 1.88 10.06
CA LYS A 34 14.11 1.91 8.60
C LYS A 34 15.41 2.54 8.04
N GLY A 35 16.21 3.18 8.88
CA GLY A 35 17.45 3.85 8.46
C GLY A 35 17.18 5.00 7.48
N GLU A 36 16.12 5.74 7.68
CA GLU A 36 15.67 6.80 6.78
C GLU A 36 16.58 8.03 6.81
N PRO A 37 16.68 8.79 5.70
CA PRO A 37 17.37 10.06 5.69
C PRO A 37 16.64 11.10 6.55
N GLU A 38 17.38 12.07 7.09
CA GLU A 38 16.87 13.10 8.01
C GLU A 38 15.62 13.84 7.47
N TRP A 39 15.61 14.18 6.18
CA TRP A 39 14.46 14.86 5.57
C TRP A 39 13.16 14.02 5.62
N MET A 40 13.25 12.67 5.63
CA MET A 40 12.09 11.80 5.76
C MET A 40 11.60 11.78 7.21
N LEU A 41 12.48 11.78 8.20
CA LEU A 41 12.08 11.95 9.59
C LEU A 41 11.40 13.30 9.82
N GLU A 42 11.94 14.39 9.28
CA GLU A 42 11.30 15.70 9.35
C GLU A 42 9.91 15.72 8.72
N TYR A 43 9.75 15.05 7.57
CA TYR A 43 8.45 14.87 6.91
C TYR A 43 7.47 14.15 7.81
N ARG A 44 7.86 13.02 8.40
CA ARG A 44 7.03 12.23 9.31
C ARG A 44 6.57 13.04 10.52
N LEU A 45 7.46 13.82 11.12
CA LEU A 45 7.13 14.66 12.27
C LEU A 45 6.16 15.78 11.91
N LYS A 46 6.30 16.41 10.73
CA LYS A 46 5.33 17.37 10.20
C LYS A 46 3.95 16.74 9.96
N ALA A 47 3.95 15.51 9.44
CA ALA A 47 2.72 14.74 9.24
C ALA A 47 2.04 14.37 10.57
N LEU A 48 2.82 13.99 11.58
CA LEU A 48 2.31 13.74 12.94
C LEU A 48 1.66 14.99 13.55
N ASP A 49 2.34 16.12 13.50
CA ASP A 49 1.80 17.40 14.00
C ASP A 49 0.48 17.75 13.29
N CYS A 50 0.45 17.57 11.96
CA CYS A 50 -0.76 17.75 11.17
C CYS A 50 -1.88 16.80 11.60
N PHE A 51 -1.58 15.51 11.80
CA PHE A 51 -2.53 14.50 12.27
C PHE A 51 -3.14 14.88 13.62
N LEU A 52 -2.32 15.25 14.58
CA LEU A 52 -2.78 15.63 15.94
C LEU A 52 -3.72 16.85 15.92
N LYS A 53 -3.46 17.81 15.03
CA LYS A 53 -4.25 19.05 14.91
C LYS A 53 -5.53 18.87 14.08
N LYS A 54 -5.55 17.97 13.09
CA LYS A 54 -6.73 17.79 12.25
C LYS A 54 -7.86 17.10 13.00
N PRO A 55 -9.10 17.64 12.95
CA PRO A 55 -10.25 16.95 13.50
C PRO A 55 -10.59 15.69 12.69
N MET A 56 -11.33 14.78 13.30
CA MET A 56 -11.99 13.69 12.58
C MET A 56 -12.96 14.27 11.54
N PRO A 57 -13.10 13.63 10.36
CA PRO A 57 -14.11 14.04 9.39
C PRO A 57 -15.51 13.88 10.01
N THR A 58 -16.37 14.87 9.74
CA THR A 58 -17.77 14.89 10.20
C THR A 58 -18.76 14.48 9.11
N TRP A 59 -18.24 14.03 7.97
CA TRP A 59 -18.98 13.55 6.82
C TRP A 59 -18.63 12.08 6.53
N GLY A 60 -19.51 11.39 5.84
CA GLY A 60 -19.33 9.96 5.49
C GLY A 60 -19.86 9.04 6.59
N VAL A 61 -19.16 7.95 6.84
CA VAL A 61 -19.53 6.93 7.84
C VAL A 61 -19.18 7.37 9.25
N ASP A 62 -19.83 6.74 10.25
CA ASP A 62 -19.47 6.93 11.65
C ASP A 62 -18.10 6.31 11.95
N LEU A 63 -17.19 7.15 12.42
CA LEU A 63 -15.81 6.78 12.77
C LEU A 63 -15.55 6.82 14.28
N SER A 64 -16.59 6.85 15.10
CA SER A 64 -16.49 6.87 16.58
C SER A 64 -15.79 5.63 17.17
N ARG A 65 -15.71 4.55 16.39
CA ARG A 65 -14.97 3.32 16.74
C ARG A 65 -13.46 3.46 16.67
N VAL A 66 -12.95 4.48 15.96
CA VAL A 66 -11.50 4.67 15.78
C VAL A 66 -10.89 5.23 17.04
N ASP A 67 -10.12 4.43 17.74
CA ASP A 67 -9.32 4.84 18.90
C ASP A 67 -7.83 4.69 18.57
N PHE A 68 -7.18 5.81 18.27
CA PHE A 68 -5.78 5.83 17.84
C PHE A 68 -4.79 5.40 18.93
N ASP A 69 -5.19 5.36 20.19
CA ASP A 69 -4.33 4.92 21.28
C ASP A 69 -4.31 3.38 21.44
N GLU A 70 -5.24 2.67 20.78
CA GLU A 70 -5.39 1.22 20.88
C GLU A 70 -4.63 0.44 19.80
N TYR A 71 -4.04 1.10 18.79
CA TYR A 71 -3.34 0.42 17.70
C TYR A 71 -1.84 0.35 17.91
N THR A 72 -1.23 -0.77 17.45
CA THR A 72 0.21 -0.89 17.19
C THR A 72 0.51 -0.36 15.80
N TYR A 73 1.45 0.57 15.67
CA TYR A 73 1.71 1.31 14.43
C TYR A 73 2.80 0.70 13.55
N TYR A 74 3.59 -0.21 14.09
CA TYR A 74 4.62 -0.90 13.33
C TYR A 74 4.91 -2.27 13.91
N ILE A 75 4.89 -3.29 13.05
CA ILE A 75 5.25 -4.67 13.36
C ILE A 75 6.19 -5.17 12.28
N ARG A 76 7.40 -5.62 12.67
CA ARG A 76 8.35 -6.25 11.77
C ARG A 76 8.26 -7.77 11.91
N PRO A 77 7.79 -8.49 10.87
CA PRO A 77 7.59 -9.94 10.94
C PRO A 77 8.88 -10.73 10.72
N SER A 78 9.87 -10.15 10.03
CA SER A 78 11.13 -10.79 9.66
C SER A 78 12.28 -9.78 9.63
N ASP A 79 13.51 -10.26 9.88
CA ASP A 79 14.71 -9.43 9.75
C ASP A 79 15.21 -9.33 8.30
N LYS A 80 14.64 -10.10 7.37
CA LYS A 80 15.09 -10.18 5.98
C LYS A 80 13.92 -10.17 5.00
N GLN A 81 14.09 -9.38 3.95
CA GLN A 81 13.37 -9.52 2.69
C GLN A 81 14.14 -10.50 1.79
N THR A 82 13.45 -11.31 1.02
CA THR A 82 14.06 -12.27 0.10
C THR A 82 13.42 -12.21 -1.29
N ASN A 83 14.16 -12.64 -2.31
CA ASN A 83 13.67 -12.87 -3.67
C ASN A 83 13.56 -14.36 -4.01
N LYS A 84 13.73 -15.24 -3.03
CA LYS A 84 13.55 -16.69 -3.14
C LYS A 84 12.44 -17.15 -2.24
N TRP A 85 11.43 -17.76 -2.83
CA TRP A 85 10.24 -18.21 -2.11
C TRP A 85 10.58 -19.20 -0.97
N GLU A 86 11.59 -20.03 -1.18
CA GLU A 86 12.06 -21.02 -0.21
C GLU A 86 12.65 -20.41 1.06
N GLU A 87 13.10 -19.16 0.99
CA GLU A 87 13.71 -18.44 2.12
C GLU A 87 12.69 -17.63 2.94
N VAL A 88 11.43 -17.53 2.49
CA VAL A 88 10.33 -16.91 3.25
C VAL A 88 10.04 -17.77 4.49
N PRO A 89 9.84 -17.16 5.70
CA PRO A 89 9.48 -17.93 6.89
C PRO A 89 8.25 -18.81 6.67
N GLU A 90 8.31 -20.07 7.11
CA GLU A 90 7.31 -21.12 6.83
C GLU A 90 5.88 -20.68 7.15
N THR A 91 5.69 -20.05 8.32
CA THR A 91 4.37 -19.57 8.77
C THR A 91 3.77 -18.50 7.86
N ILE A 92 4.62 -17.64 7.28
CA ILE A 92 4.20 -16.60 6.33
C ILE A 92 3.95 -17.23 4.97
N LYS A 93 4.82 -18.16 4.56
CA LYS A 93 4.75 -18.89 3.31
C LYS A 93 3.45 -19.68 3.18
N ASP A 94 3.06 -20.42 4.22
CA ASP A 94 1.80 -21.18 4.25
C ASP A 94 0.58 -20.31 3.95
N THR A 95 0.57 -19.06 4.43
CA THR A 95 -0.51 -18.11 4.17
C THR A 95 -0.56 -17.72 2.69
N PHE A 96 0.58 -17.37 2.11
CA PHE A 96 0.63 -16.95 0.71
C PHE A 96 0.47 -18.13 -0.27
N ASP A 97 0.87 -19.34 0.12
CA ASP A 97 0.63 -20.57 -0.65
C ASP A 97 -0.88 -20.88 -0.72
N LYS A 98 -1.62 -20.76 0.39
CA LYS A 98 -3.08 -20.89 0.43
C LYS A 98 -3.79 -19.86 -0.46
N LEU A 99 -3.21 -18.69 -0.63
CA LEU A 99 -3.70 -17.63 -1.51
C LEU A 99 -3.30 -17.82 -2.98
N GLY A 100 -2.52 -18.86 -3.30
CA GLY A 100 -2.11 -19.18 -4.66
C GLY A 100 -1.11 -18.19 -5.28
N ILE A 101 -0.41 -17.38 -4.49
CA ILE A 101 0.51 -16.35 -4.98
C ILE A 101 1.65 -16.93 -5.83
N PRO A 102 2.35 -18.01 -5.43
CA PRO A 102 3.44 -18.57 -6.24
C PRO A 102 2.99 -19.08 -7.62
N GLU A 103 1.80 -19.68 -7.69
CA GLU A 103 1.24 -20.16 -8.96
C GLU A 103 0.88 -18.99 -9.88
N ALA A 104 0.27 -17.94 -9.33
CA ALA A 104 -0.08 -16.75 -10.08
C ALA A 104 1.16 -16.02 -10.61
N GLU A 105 2.23 -15.94 -9.80
CA GLU A 105 3.51 -15.34 -10.20
C GLU A 105 4.07 -16.00 -11.43
N GLN A 106 4.19 -17.33 -11.43
CA GLN A 106 4.79 -18.09 -12.53
C GLN A 106 4.03 -17.95 -13.84
N LYS A 107 2.68 -17.88 -13.81
CA LYS A 107 1.83 -17.94 -15.00
C LYS A 107 1.42 -16.57 -15.54
N TYR A 108 1.13 -15.62 -14.66
CA TYR A 108 0.31 -14.47 -15.04
C TYR A 108 0.95 -13.10 -14.74
N LEU A 109 2.03 -13.04 -13.95
CA LEU A 109 2.58 -11.78 -13.46
C LEU A 109 3.92 -11.42 -14.12
N SER A 110 4.16 -10.12 -14.25
CA SER A 110 5.47 -9.55 -14.59
C SER A 110 6.37 -9.36 -13.37
N GLY A 111 5.79 -9.32 -12.20
CA GLY A 111 6.47 -9.23 -10.91
C GLY A 111 5.48 -9.26 -9.76
N VAL A 112 5.95 -9.62 -8.58
CA VAL A 112 5.15 -9.74 -7.36
C VAL A 112 5.91 -9.23 -6.14
N THR A 113 5.18 -8.63 -5.20
CA THR A 113 5.61 -8.37 -3.84
C THR A 113 4.60 -8.93 -2.86
N THR A 114 5.06 -9.45 -1.74
CA THR A 114 4.19 -9.84 -0.64
C THR A 114 4.60 -9.12 0.63
N GLN A 115 3.66 -8.45 1.25
CA GLN A 115 3.83 -7.76 2.52
C GLN A 115 3.05 -8.49 3.61
N TYR A 116 3.70 -8.69 4.74
CA TYR A 116 3.11 -9.25 5.94
C TYR A 116 3.31 -8.24 7.07
N GLU A 117 2.22 -7.81 7.70
CA GLU A 117 2.22 -6.71 8.66
C GLU A 117 2.77 -5.40 8.05
N SER A 118 3.84 -4.85 8.61
CA SER A 118 4.40 -3.57 8.18
C SER A 118 5.52 -3.68 7.13
N GLU A 119 5.94 -4.90 6.75
CA GLU A 119 7.14 -5.06 5.89
C GLU A 119 6.90 -6.01 4.72
N VAL A 120 7.53 -5.69 3.59
CA VAL A 120 7.62 -6.61 2.45
C VAL A 120 8.58 -7.75 2.81
N VAL A 121 8.11 -8.99 2.67
CA VAL A 121 8.86 -10.21 3.02
C VAL A 121 9.40 -10.93 1.78
N TYR A 122 8.73 -10.78 0.66
CA TYR A 122 9.13 -11.38 -0.61
C TYR A 122 8.93 -10.41 -1.76
N HIS A 123 9.89 -10.39 -2.69
CA HIS A 123 9.84 -9.60 -3.92
C HIS A 123 10.53 -10.33 -5.06
N ASN A 124 9.87 -10.38 -6.22
CA ASN A 124 10.47 -10.88 -7.45
C ASN A 124 9.91 -10.15 -8.67
N MET A 125 10.72 -10.02 -9.72
CA MET A 125 10.31 -9.45 -11.00
C MET A 125 11.01 -10.17 -12.15
N LEU A 126 10.30 -10.40 -13.25
CA LEU A 126 10.86 -11.02 -14.44
C LEU A 126 12.05 -10.22 -14.98
N LYS A 127 13.13 -10.94 -15.32
CA LYS A 127 14.36 -10.32 -15.82
C LYS A 127 14.15 -9.46 -17.05
N GLU A 128 13.29 -9.91 -17.99
CA GLU A 128 12.92 -9.14 -19.18
C GLU A 128 12.24 -7.81 -18.90
N VAL A 129 11.55 -7.69 -17.75
CA VAL A 129 10.91 -6.45 -17.29
C VAL A 129 11.95 -5.53 -16.67
N GLN A 130 12.88 -6.09 -15.89
CA GLN A 130 14.03 -5.36 -15.35
C GLN A 130 14.92 -4.76 -16.46
N GLU A 131 15.20 -5.55 -17.51
CA GLU A 131 16.00 -5.14 -18.66
C GLU A 131 15.36 -4.00 -19.47
N LYS A 132 14.03 -3.83 -19.39
CA LYS A 132 13.32 -2.66 -19.94
C LYS A 132 13.45 -1.41 -19.07
N GLY A 133 14.13 -1.48 -17.93
CA GLY A 133 14.34 -0.38 -17.00
C GLY A 133 13.14 -0.08 -16.08
N VAL A 134 12.19 -1.01 -15.99
CA VAL A 134 11.07 -0.91 -15.04
C VAL A 134 11.62 -1.07 -13.62
N ILE A 135 11.20 -0.17 -12.73
CA ILE A 135 11.45 -0.26 -11.29
C ILE A 135 10.17 -0.76 -10.64
N PHE A 136 10.28 -1.83 -9.88
CA PHE A 136 9.23 -2.33 -9.00
C PHE A 136 9.88 -2.80 -7.71
N LEU A 137 9.72 -2.06 -6.65
CA LEU A 137 10.35 -2.28 -5.34
C LEU A 137 9.29 -2.06 -4.25
N ASP A 138 9.61 -2.48 -3.03
CA ASP A 138 8.96 -1.90 -1.87
C ASP A 138 9.32 -0.41 -1.78
N ILE A 139 8.45 0.38 -1.16
CA ILE A 139 8.62 1.83 -1.16
C ILE A 139 9.84 2.28 -0.34
N ASP A 140 10.23 1.52 0.68
CA ASP A 140 11.42 1.81 1.50
C ASP A 140 12.71 1.64 0.69
N SER A 141 12.77 0.59 -0.14
CA SER A 141 13.86 0.40 -1.12
C SER A 141 13.84 1.48 -2.20
N GLY A 142 12.65 1.87 -2.68
CA GLY A 142 12.50 3.00 -3.61
C GLY A 142 13.07 4.30 -3.06
N LEU A 143 12.83 4.61 -1.79
CA LEU A 143 13.40 5.77 -1.11
C LEU A 143 14.94 5.72 -1.05
N ARG A 144 15.53 4.54 -0.76
CA ARG A 144 16.97 4.37 -0.61
C ARG A 144 17.72 4.34 -1.95
N GLU A 145 17.17 3.62 -2.93
CA GLU A 145 17.87 3.33 -4.19
C GLU A 145 17.62 4.40 -5.27
N TYR A 146 16.48 5.07 -5.21
CA TYR A 146 16.07 6.09 -6.20
C TYR A 146 15.64 7.40 -5.54
N PRO A 147 16.44 8.00 -4.64
CA PRO A 147 16.05 9.14 -3.81
C PRO A 147 15.60 10.37 -4.61
N GLU A 148 16.21 10.65 -5.76
CA GLU A 148 15.86 11.81 -6.58
C GLU A 148 14.51 11.63 -7.27
N LEU A 149 14.23 10.42 -7.79
CA LEU A 149 12.95 10.10 -8.39
C LEU A 149 11.85 10.07 -7.32
N PHE A 150 12.16 9.51 -6.15
CA PHE A 150 11.27 9.48 -5.01
C PHE A 150 10.87 10.89 -4.56
N LYS A 151 11.82 11.77 -4.27
CA LYS A 151 11.59 13.17 -3.86
C LYS A 151 10.78 13.96 -4.88
N LYS A 152 10.98 13.69 -6.17
CA LYS A 152 10.28 14.40 -7.25
C LYS A 152 8.77 14.16 -7.23
N TYR A 153 8.32 12.99 -6.81
CA TYR A 153 6.92 12.58 -6.95
C TYR A 153 6.21 12.29 -5.63
N PHE A 154 6.93 11.87 -4.59
CA PHE A 154 6.36 11.56 -3.28
C PHE A 154 5.66 12.78 -2.66
N ASP A 155 4.48 12.57 -2.07
CA ASP A 155 3.67 13.61 -1.43
C ASP A 155 3.15 14.72 -2.38
N THR A 156 3.27 14.51 -3.70
CA THR A 156 2.86 15.52 -4.70
C THR A 156 1.43 15.33 -5.18
N VAL A 157 0.87 14.15 -5.07
CA VAL A 157 -0.50 13.83 -5.49
C VAL A 157 -1.44 13.84 -4.29
N ILE A 158 -1.03 13.24 -3.19
CA ILE A 158 -1.74 13.24 -1.90
C ILE A 158 -0.78 13.74 -0.84
N PRO A 159 -0.70 15.06 -0.60
CA PRO A 159 0.15 15.59 0.45
C PRO A 159 -0.34 15.16 1.84
N TYR A 160 0.59 15.05 2.81
CA TYR A 160 0.27 14.63 4.18
C TYR A 160 -0.85 15.48 4.83
N ASN A 161 -0.98 16.73 4.41
CA ASN A 161 -2.00 17.64 4.93
C ASN A 161 -3.34 17.59 4.19
N ASP A 162 -3.56 16.65 3.27
CA ASP A 162 -4.81 16.49 2.52
C ASP A 162 -5.99 16.18 3.46
N ASN A 163 -5.88 15.13 4.24
CA ASN A 163 -6.88 14.74 5.22
C ASN A 163 -6.23 14.13 6.48
N LYS A 164 -7.04 13.79 7.50
CA LYS A 164 -6.51 13.22 8.75
C LYS A 164 -5.79 11.90 8.56
N PHE A 165 -6.30 11.03 7.67
CA PHE A 165 -5.74 9.70 7.45
C PHE A 165 -4.49 9.74 6.56
N SER A 166 -4.40 10.68 5.61
CA SER A 166 -3.16 10.93 4.88
C SER A 166 -2.06 11.49 5.79
N ALA A 167 -2.43 12.31 6.77
CA ALA A 167 -1.50 12.80 7.79
C ALA A 167 -1.01 11.66 8.70
N LEU A 168 -1.90 10.79 9.15
CA LEU A 168 -1.55 9.58 9.91
C LEU A 168 -0.61 8.68 9.09
N ASN A 169 -0.99 8.35 7.86
CA ASN A 169 -0.14 7.57 6.96
C ASN A 169 1.23 8.25 6.79
N GLY A 170 1.27 9.56 6.51
CA GLY A 170 2.52 10.31 6.39
C GLY A 170 3.46 10.18 7.59
N ALA A 171 2.91 10.11 8.81
CA ALA A 171 3.68 9.95 10.04
C ALA A 171 4.26 8.54 10.23
N VAL A 172 3.49 7.48 9.86
CA VAL A 172 3.82 6.10 10.24
C VAL A 172 3.87 5.11 9.08
N TRP A 173 3.82 5.56 7.82
CA TRP A 173 3.80 4.65 6.68
C TRP A 173 4.95 3.64 6.71
N SER A 174 4.63 2.42 6.31
CA SER A 174 5.55 1.29 6.22
C SER A 174 5.06 0.34 5.15
N GLY A 175 5.98 -0.09 4.27
CA GLY A 175 5.63 -0.94 3.15
C GLY A 175 4.75 -0.24 2.11
N GLY A 176 4.30 -0.99 1.14
CA GLY A 176 3.69 -0.51 -0.09
C GLY A 176 4.65 -0.64 -1.27
N SER A 177 4.28 -0.06 -2.41
CA SER A 177 5.00 -0.26 -3.66
C SER A 177 5.57 1.03 -4.23
N PHE A 178 6.80 0.95 -4.75
CA PHE A 178 7.41 1.97 -5.58
C PHE A 178 7.58 1.47 -6.99
N ILE A 179 6.88 2.09 -7.95
CA ILE A 179 6.86 1.65 -9.34
C ILE A 179 7.20 2.82 -10.27
N TYR A 180 8.16 2.60 -11.16
CA TYR A 180 8.44 3.48 -12.28
C TYR A 180 8.47 2.70 -13.58
N VAL A 181 7.67 3.13 -14.55
CA VAL A 181 7.65 2.55 -15.90
C VAL A 181 8.23 3.56 -16.86
N PRO A 182 9.40 3.29 -17.49
CA PRO A 182 10.09 4.22 -18.37
C PRO A 182 9.28 4.58 -19.64
N PRO A 183 9.64 5.67 -20.32
CA PRO A 183 8.91 6.12 -21.53
C PRO A 183 8.77 5.02 -22.58
N GLY A 184 7.55 4.85 -23.11
CA GLY A 184 7.24 3.92 -24.19
C GLY A 184 7.20 2.44 -23.81
N VAL A 185 7.50 2.09 -22.57
CA VAL A 185 7.47 0.69 -22.09
C VAL A 185 6.02 0.27 -21.83
N LYS A 186 5.62 -0.85 -22.40
CA LYS A 186 4.30 -1.47 -22.19
C LYS A 186 4.47 -2.85 -21.58
N LEU A 187 3.82 -3.09 -20.45
CA LEU A 187 3.82 -4.39 -19.80
C LEU A 187 2.60 -5.20 -20.26
N GLU A 188 2.84 -6.41 -20.75
CA GLU A 188 1.78 -7.31 -21.20
C GLU A 188 1.07 -7.99 -20.03
N LYS A 189 1.83 -8.31 -18.98
CA LYS A 189 1.32 -8.92 -17.76
C LYS A 189 1.36 -7.92 -16.60
N PRO A 190 0.43 -8.01 -15.64
CA PRO A 190 0.40 -7.10 -14.49
C PRO A 190 1.60 -7.30 -13.57
N LEU A 191 1.90 -6.23 -12.80
CA LEU A 191 2.63 -6.30 -11.54
C LEU A 191 1.60 -6.46 -10.41
N GLN A 192 1.94 -7.22 -9.37
CA GLN A 192 1.03 -7.46 -8.25
C GLN A 192 1.72 -7.27 -6.91
N SER A 193 1.01 -6.61 -5.98
CA SER A 193 1.35 -6.62 -4.56
C SER A 193 0.25 -7.27 -3.75
N TYR A 194 0.65 -7.99 -2.71
CA TYR A 194 -0.26 -8.63 -1.81
C TYR A 194 0.03 -8.22 -0.36
N PHE A 195 -1.00 -7.76 0.36
CA PHE A 195 -0.89 -7.25 1.72
C PHE A 195 -1.71 -8.10 2.69
N ARG A 196 -1.07 -8.52 3.78
CA ARG A 196 -1.70 -9.28 4.86
C ARG A 196 -1.53 -8.58 6.19
N ILE A 197 -2.65 -8.23 6.83
CA ILE A 197 -2.68 -7.90 8.27
C ILE A 197 -2.93 -9.21 9.01
N ASN A 198 -2.13 -9.53 10.01
CA ASN A 198 -2.32 -10.75 10.78
C ASN A 198 -2.44 -10.53 12.29
N SER A 199 -2.12 -9.36 12.81
CA SER A 199 -2.18 -9.06 14.26
C SER A 199 -3.44 -8.28 14.63
N GLU A 200 -4.05 -8.65 15.76
CA GLU A 200 -5.18 -7.91 16.33
C GLU A 200 -4.74 -6.51 16.80
N GLN A 201 -5.60 -5.52 16.65
CA GLN A 201 -5.33 -4.13 17.00
C GLN A 201 -4.05 -3.57 16.32
N MET A 202 -3.73 -4.07 15.15
CA MET A 202 -2.67 -3.53 14.32
C MET A 202 -3.19 -2.44 13.39
N GLY A 203 -2.35 -1.42 13.16
CA GLY A 203 -2.50 -0.52 12.04
C GLY A 203 -1.58 -0.92 10.89
N GLN A 204 -2.12 -1.07 9.67
CA GLN A 204 -1.33 -1.18 8.45
C GLN A 204 -1.44 0.12 7.66
N PHE A 205 -0.28 0.69 7.30
CA PHE A 205 -0.15 2.04 6.78
C PHE A 205 0.71 2.05 5.52
N GLU A 206 0.36 1.22 4.54
CA GLU A 206 1.12 1.16 3.29
C GLU A 206 1.01 2.47 2.49
N ARG A 207 2.09 2.78 1.77
CA ARG A 207 2.14 3.90 0.83
C ARG A 207 2.63 3.40 -0.52
N THR A 208 1.84 3.61 -1.56
CA THR A 208 2.17 3.20 -2.92
C THR A 208 2.37 4.43 -3.79
N LEU A 209 3.49 4.47 -4.50
CA LEU A 209 3.83 5.52 -5.47
C LEU A 209 4.11 4.90 -6.83
N ILE A 210 3.27 5.23 -7.82
CA ILE A 210 3.37 4.73 -9.20
C ILE A 210 3.59 5.89 -10.16
N ILE A 211 4.67 5.82 -10.94
CA ILE A 211 4.97 6.78 -12.01
C ILE A 211 4.96 6.04 -13.34
N VAL A 212 4.01 6.39 -14.21
CA VAL A 212 3.87 5.83 -15.56
C VAL A 212 4.30 6.89 -16.55
N ASP A 213 5.53 6.75 -17.10
CA ASP A 213 6.15 7.78 -17.92
C ASP A 213 5.54 7.82 -19.32
N LYS A 214 5.93 8.80 -20.13
CA LYS A 214 5.30 9.13 -21.43
C LYS A 214 5.10 7.92 -22.33
N GLY A 215 3.86 7.71 -22.78
CA GLY A 215 3.49 6.68 -23.74
C GLY A 215 3.62 5.23 -23.23
N SER A 216 3.87 5.03 -21.93
CA SER A 216 3.97 3.71 -21.33
C SER A 216 2.60 3.17 -20.88
N ASP A 217 2.54 1.87 -20.57
CA ASP A 217 1.30 1.18 -20.23
C ASP A 217 1.56 0.13 -19.14
N ILE A 218 0.78 0.20 -18.05
CA ILE A 218 0.88 -0.73 -16.93
C ILE A 218 -0.50 -1.13 -16.40
N HIS A 219 -0.61 -2.40 -16.00
CA HIS A 219 -1.65 -2.89 -15.12
C HIS A 219 -1.01 -3.31 -13.79
N TYR A 220 -1.41 -2.68 -12.71
CA TYR A 220 -1.01 -3.05 -11.35
C TYR A 220 -2.20 -3.60 -10.59
N VAL A 221 -1.98 -4.70 -9.87
CA VAL A 221 -3.00 -5.39 -9.08
C VAL A 221 -2.58 -5.40 -7.62
N GLU A 222 -3.49 -5.09 -6.74
CA GLU A 222 -3.30 -5.11 -5.30
C GLU A 222 -4.33 -6.01 -4.64
N GLY A 223 -3.86 -6.96 -3.84
CA GLY A 223 -4.70 -7.82 -3.03
C GLY A 223 -4.47 -7.57 -1.54
N CYS A 224 -5.55 -7.46 -0.76
CA CYS A 224 -5.46 -7.24 0.68
C CYS A 224 -6.36 -8.21 1.42
N THR A 225 -5.85 -8.79 2.52
CA THR A 225 -6.63 -9.65 3.42
C THR A 225 -6.27 -9.43 4.88
N ALA A 226 -7.23 -9.76 5.75
CA ALA A 226 -7.02 -9.86 7.20
C ALA A 226 -7.90 -10.96 7.79
N PRO A 227 -7.43 -11.69 8.82
CA PRO A 227 -8.24 -12.66 9.54
C PRO A 227 -9.26 -11.99 10.46
N ASN A 228 -10.19 -12.79 11.00
CA ASN A 228 -11.19 -12.32 11.93
C ASN A 228 -10.62 -12.22 13.35
N TYR A 229 -10.77 -11.05 13.96
CA TYR A 229 -10.46 -10.79 15.35
C TYR A 229 -11.64 -10.16 16.09
N SER A 230 -11.60 -10.18 17.42
CA SER A 230 -12.64 -9.57 18.26
C SER A 230 -12.54 -8.06 18.37
N LYS A 231 -11.34 -7.52 18.15
CA LYS A 231 -11.05 -6.08 18.23
C LYS A 231 -10.73 -5.52 16.85
N ASP A 232 -10.99 -4.24 16.69
CA ASP A 232 -10.77 -3.56 15.41
C ASP A 232 -9.27 -3.40 15.10
N SER A 233 -8.95 -3.55 13.83
CA SER A 233 -7.65 -3.19 13.25
C SER A 233 -7.85 -2.07 12.23
N LEU A 234 -6.83 -1.23 12.06
CA LEU A 234 -6.90 -0.03 11.23
C LEU A 234 -6.07 -0.20 9.96
N HIS A 235 -6.67 0.06 8.82
CA HIS A 235 -5.97 0.13 7.54
C HIS A 235 -6.09 1.55 6.97
N THR A 236 -4.98 2.25 6.80
CA THR A 236 -4.95 3.57 6.14
C THR A 236 -3.89 3.59 5.05
N GLY A 237 -4.24 3.12 3.87
CA GLY A 237 -3.38 3.17 2.69
C GLY A 237 -3.41 4.56 2.02
N VAL A 238 -2.28 4.94 1.44
CA VAL A 238 -2.18 6.09 0.54
C VAL A 238 -1.59 5.64 -0.79
N VAL A 239 -2.34 5.88 -1.89
CA VAL A 239 -1.91 5.53 -3.24
C VAL A 239 -1.82 6.78 -4.11
N GLU A 240 -0.59 7.11 -4.50
CA GLU A 240 -0.26 8.23 -5.39
C GLU A 240 0.13 7.70 -6.77
N ILE A 241 -0.57 8.15 -7.81
CA ILE A 241 -0.26 7.75 -9.19
C ILE A 241 -0.03 8.99 -10.05
N VAL A 242 1.03 8.96 -10.85
CA VAL A 242 1.34 9.98 -11.86
C VAL A 242 1.33 9.32 -13.23
N VAL A 243 0.36 9.70 -14.07
CA VAL A 243 0.20 9.21 -15.43
C VAL A 243 0.60 10.32 -16.39
N LEU A 244 1.81 10.23 -16.95
CA LEU A 244 2.36 11.26 -17.83
C LEU A 244 1.75 11.21 -19.25
N GLU A 245 2.21 12.12 -20.13
CA GLU A 245 1.64 12.32 -21.47
C GLU A 245 1.50 11.01 -22.27
N GLY A 246 0.28 10.70 -22.71
CA GLY A 246 -0.03 9.52 -23.53
C GLY A 246 0.11 8.17 -22.81
N ALA A 247 0.42 8.18 -21.51
CA ALA A 247 0.56 6.95 -20.73
C ALA A 247 -0.79 6.36 -20.30
N LYS A 248 -0.79 5.08 -19.96
CA LYS A 248 -1.96 4.38 -19.43
C LYS A 248 -1.64 3.64 -18.15
N CYS A 249 -2.52 3.77 -17.18
CA CYS A 249 -2.44 3.04 -15.92
C CYS A 249 -3.80 2.42 -15.59
N ARG A 250 -3.84 1.11 -15.40
CA ARG A 250 -4.94 0.43 -14.73
C ARG A 250 -4.47 0.00 -13.35
N TYR A 251 -5.22 0.37 -12.32
CA TYR A 251 -5.00 -0.07 -10.95
C TYR A 251 -6.21 -0.87 -10.50
N THR A 252 -5.99 -2.14 -10.20
CA THR A 252 -7.04 -3.03 -9.70
C THR A 252 -6.77 -3.38 -8.24
N THR A 253 -7.76 -3.20 -7.37
CA THR A 253 -7.68 -3.71 -6.00
C THR A 253 -8.71 -4.78 -5.75
N ILE A 254 -8.33 -5.81 -5.00
CA ILE A 254 -9.24 -6.81 -4.45
C ILE A 254 -8.98 -6.86 -2.95
N GLN A 255 -9.88 -6.27 -2.19
CA GLN A 255 -9.81 -6.20 -0.73
C GLN A 255 -10.84 -7.15 -0.14
N ASN A 256 -10.37 -8.19 0.55
CA ASN A 256 -11.21 -9.14 1.26
C ASN A 256 -10.91 -9.02 2.77
N TRP A 257 -11.66 -8.12 3.41
CA TRP A 257 -11.47 -7.74 4.79
C TRP A 257 -12.43 -8.47 5.73
N SER A 258 -11.93 -8.86 6.87
CA SER A 258 -12.76 -9.30 7.99
C SER A 258 -13.56 -8.15 8.61
N ASN A 259 -14.63 -8.49 9.34
CA ASN A 259 -15.59 -7.54 9.90
C ASN A 259 -15.05 -6.66 11.05
N ASN A 260 -13.77 -6.76 11.37
CA ASN A 260 -13.08 -5.93 12.35
C ASN A 260 -12.10 -4.93 11.73
N ILE A 261 -12.08 -4.79 10.39
CA ILE A 261 -11.17 -3.86 9.72
C ILE A 261 -11.86 -2.51 9.48
N LEU A 262 -11.20 -1.44 9.93
CA LEU A 262 -11.52 -0.06 9.58
C LEU A 262 -10.64 0.35 8.41
N ASN A 263 -11.21 0.36 7.22
CA ASN A 263 -10.49 0.53 5.94
C ASN A 263 -10.66 1.97 5.43
N LEU A 264 -9.67 2.83 5.72
CA LEU A 264 -9.72 4.27 5.49
C LEU A 264 -8.60 4.69 4.52
N VAL A 265 -8.86 4.58 3.22
CA VAL A 265 -7.84 4.69 2.15
C VAL A 265 -8.02 5.95 1.32
N THR A 266 -6.91 6.64 1.04
CA THR A 266 -6.87 7.77 0.12
C THR A 266 -6.12 7.38 -1.15
N GLN A 267 -6.81 7.44 -2.31
CA GLN A 267 -6.25 7.08 -3.61
C GLN A 267 -6.44 8.23 -4.60
N ARG A 268 -5.38 8.64 -5.27
CA ARG A 268 -5.46 9.72 -6.27
C ARG A 268 -4.44 9.54 -7.37
N ALA A 269 -4.87 9.84 -8.61
CA ALA A 269 -4.02 9.90 -9.78
C ALA A 269 -4.03 11.30 -10.38
N LYS A 270 -2.87 11.85 -10.75
CA LYS A 270 -2.72 12.99 -11.63
C LYS A 270 -2.50 12.49 -13.05
N VAL A 271 -3.39 12.87 -13.97
CA VAL A 271 -3.39 12.40 -15.35
C VAL A 271 -3.10 13.58 -16.29
N TYR A 272 -1.97 13.49 -16.98
CA TYR A 272 -1.50 14.52 -17.88
C TYR A 272 -2.00 14.32 -19.33
N LYS A 273 -1.54 15.14 -20.25
CA LYS A 273 -2.02 15.23 -21.63
C LYS A 273 -2.21 13.87 -22.30
N ASN A 274 -3.41 13.61 -22.79
CA ASN A 274 -3.80 12.35 -23.45
C ASN A 274 -3.53 11.08 -22.62
N GLY A 275 -3.19 11.21 -21.33
CA GLY A 275 -3.03 10.10 -20.40
C GLY A 275 -4.37 9.46 -20.04
N GLN A 276 -4.32 8.24 -19.56
CA GLN A 276 -5.53 7.48 -19.16
C GLN A 276 -5.30 6.75 -17.84
N MET A 277 -6.20 6.98 -16.87
CA MET A 277 -6.25 6.25 -15.61
C MET A 277 -7.55 5.46 -15.47
N GLU A 278 -7.43 4.21 -15.05
CA GLU A 278 -8.57 3.36 -14.75
C GLU A 278 -8.41 2.74 -13.35
N TRP A 279 -9.35 3.06 -12.45
CA TRP A 279 -9.49 2.40 -11.16
C TRP A 279 -10.52 1.28 -11.25
N VAL A 280 -10.17 0.10 -10.75
CA VAL A 280 -11.08 -1.05 -10.65
C VAL A 280 -10.99 -1.60 -9.22
N ASP A 281 -12.03 -1.40 -8.44
CA ASP A 281 -12.04 -1.73 -7.01
C ASP A 281 -13.07 -2.82 -6.70
N GLY A 282 -12.61 -3.92 -6.10
CA GLY A 282 -13.42 -4.92 -5.44
C GLY A 282 -13.24 -4.82 -3.91
N ASN A 283 -14.28 -4.43 -3.19
CA ASN A 283 -14.25 -4.31 -1.74
C ASN A 283 -15.24 -5.30 -1.13
N ILE A 284 -14.76 -6.24 -0.35
CA ILE A 284 -15.55 -7.29 0.30
C ILE A 284 -15.34 -7.20 1.81
N GLY A 285 -16.41 -7.22 2.57
CA GLY A 285 -16.39 -7.19 4.04
C GLY A 285 -16.00 -5.83 4.60
N SER A 286 -15.17 -5.83 5.65
CA SER A 286 -14.80 -4.74 6.56
C SER A 286 -15.91 -4.32 7.55
N ALA A 287 -15.50 -3.72 8.68
CA ALA A 287 -16.42 -3.04 9.58
C ALA A 287 -16.88 -1.69 9.01
N VAL A 288 -15.92 -0.99 8.41
CA VAL A 288 -16.12 0.31 7.75
C VAL A 288 -15.16 0.41 6.58
N THR A 289 -15.65 0.78 5.41
CA THR A 289 -14.81 1.19 4.27
C THR A 289 -15.12 2.64 3.91
N MET A 290 -14.08 3.48 3.96
CA MET A 290 -14.09 4.84 3.44
C MET A 290 -12.93 4.98 2.45
N LYS A 291 -13.24 4.79 1.16
CA LYS A 291 -12.27 4.73 0.07
C LYS A 291 -12.85 5.46 -1.15
N TYR A 292 -12.08 6.37 -1.70
CA TYR A 292 -12.54 7.16 -2.85
C TYR A 292 -11.41 7.39 -3.86
N PRO A 293 -11.27 6.47 -4.84
CA PRO A 293 -10.32 6.65 -5.92
C PRO A 293 -10.66 7.90 -6.74
N THR A 294 -9.67 8.72 -7.01
CA THR A 294 -9.85 10.01 -7.67
C THR A 294 -8.91 10.16 -8.86
N CYS A 295 -9.42 10.72 -9.97
CA CYS A 295 -8.62 11.15 -11.10
C CYS A 295 -8.62 12.68 -11.19
N VAL A 296 -7.44 13.30 -11.09
CA VAL A 296 -7.24 14.72 -11.35
C VAL A 296 -6.73 14.88 -12.79
N LEU A 297 -7.59 15.35 -13.69
CA LEU A 297 -7.28 15.53 -15.09
C LEU A 297 -6.56 16.86 -15.26
N MET A 298 -5.24 16.80 -15.47
CA MET A 298 -4.35 17.96 -15.40
C MET A 298 -4.29 18.74 -16.72
N GLU A 299 -4.45 18.05 -17.85
CA GLU A 299 -4.21 18.61 -19.18
C GLU A 299 -5.23 18.08 -20.22
N GLU A 300 -5.22 18.67 -21.41
CA GLU A 300 -6.14 18.33 -22.51
C GLU A 300 -6.02 16.83 -22.90
N GLY A 301 -7.17 16.21 -23.14
CA GLY A 301 -7.26 14.82 -23.57
C GLY A 301 -7.04 13.80 -22.45
N ALA A 302 -6.74 14.24 -21.21
CA ALA A 302 -6.64 13.34 -20.06
C ALA A 302 -7.98 12.65 -19.78
N LYS A 303 -7.92 11.35 -19.42
CA LYS A 303 -9.11 10.52 -19.15
C LYS A 303 -8.97 9.78 -17.84
N GLY A 304 -10.09 9.66 -17.13
CA GLY A 304 -10.19 8.85 -15.91
C GLY A 304 -11.47 8.06 -15.87
N SER A 305 -11.40 6.83 -15.39
CA SER A 305 -12.57 6.00 -15.10
C SER A 305 -12.42 5.33 -13.73
N CYS A 306 -13.55 5.04 -13.10
CA CYS A 306 -13.60 4.35 -11.81
C CYS A 306 -14.76 3.37 -11.82
N ILE A 307 -14.44 2.10 -11.53
CA ILE A 307 -15.40 1.01 -11.39
C ILE A 307 -15.21 0.44 -9.99
N THR A 308 -16.22 0.57 -9.14
CA THR A 308 -16.18 0.04 -7.78
C THR A 308 -17.30 -0.95 -7.54
N ILE A 309 -16.96 -2.13 -7.02
CA ILE A 309 -17.90 -3.15 -6.57
C ILE A 309 -17.67 -3.32 -5.07
N SER A 310 -18.72 -3.15 -4.28
CA SER A 310 -18.66 -3.31 -2.84
C SER A 310 -19.73 -4.30 -2.37
N VAL A 311 -19.31 -5.24 -1.52
CA VAL A 311 -20.17 -6.25 -0.90
C VAL A 311 -19.89 -6.25 0.60
N ALA A 312 -20.92 -5.97 1.41
CA ALA A 312 -20.88 -5.94 2.87
C ALA A 312 -21.59 -7.15 3.47
#